data_b0d25211933268b8084eedd2228eb9bd
#
_entry.id   b0d25211933268b8084eedd2228eb9bd
#
_cell.length_a   1.000
_cell.length_b   1.000
_cell.length_c   1.000
_cell.angle_alpha   90.00
_cell.angle_beta   90.00
_cell.angle_gamma   90.00
#
_symmetry.space_group_name_H-M   'P 1'
#
loop_
_entity.id
_entity.type
_entity.pdbx_description
1 polymer ?
#
loop_
_entity_poly.entity_id
_entity_poly.type
_entity_poly.pdbx_seq_one_letter_code
_entity_poly.pdbx_strand_id
1 'polypeptide(L)'
;MKQTVKFEVELDANHLPLNIVMEANDGFTNEKNIKALMISAWAAQTRETLRIDLWTKDLPVNDMFIMFHQTMMSMSSSLEKATGNTQLAGALRDYCEFFVKETKIKAKG
;
A
#
# COMPACT_ATOMS: atom_id res chain seq x y z
N MET A 1 -20.56 14.27 9.01
CA MET A 1 -20.11 13.01 9.59
C MET A 1 -18.64 12.79 9.28
N LYS A 2 -17.86 12.34 10.25
CA LYS A 2 -16.43 12.09 10.05
C LYS A 2 -16.13 10.60 10.15
N GLN A 3 -15.28 10.13 9.26
CA GLN A 3 -14.73 8.78 9.34
C GLN A 3 -13.25 8.88 9.70
N THR A 4 -12.81 8.01 10.59
CA THR A 4 -11.43 8.01 11.09
C THR A 4 -10.82 6.64 10.85
N VAL A 5 -9.61 6.65 10.30
CA VAL A 5 -8.77 5.45 10.22
C VAL A 5 -7.48 5.79 10.96
N LYS A 6 -7.11 4.94 11.91
CA LYS A 6 -5.95 5.14 12.75
C LYS A 6 -4.96 3.99 12.55
N PHE A 7 -3.70 4.33 12.42
CA PHE A 7 -2.61 3.35 12.38
C PHE A 7 -1.71 3.58 13.58
N GLU A 8 -1.49 2.55 14.37
CA GLU A 8 -0.54 2.59 15.47
C GLU A 8 0.66 1.73 15.14
N VAL A 9 1.84 2.30 15.27
CA VAL A 9 3.10 1.63 14.96
C VAL A 9 3.82 1.33 16.26
N GLU A 10 3.99 0.05 16.57
CA GLU A 10 4.77 -0.39 17.72
C GLU A 10 6.25 -0.47 17.31
N LEU A 11 7.11 0.18 18.08
CA LEU A 11 8.54 0.27 17.79
C LEU A 11 9.34 -0.56 18.78
N ASP A 12 10.47 -1.09 18.32
CA ASP A 12 11.44 -1.75 19.22
C ASP A 12 12.36 -0.74 19.89
N ALA A 13 13.34 -1.22 20.64
CA ALA A 13 14.27 -0.36 21.36
C ALA A 13 15.12 0.53 20.43
N ASN A 14 15.26 0.16 19.17
CA ASN A 14 16.00 0.92 18.15
C ASN A 14 15.08 1.78 17.30
N HIS A 15 13.80 1.93 17.70
CA HIS A 15 12.78 2.70 16.97
C HIS A 15 12.46 2.12 15.60
N LEU A 16 12.62 0.81 15.42
CA LEU A 16 12.22 0.11 14.20
C LEU A 16 10.84 -0.49 14.38
N PRO A 17 10.00 -0.47 13.32
CA PRO A 17 8.65 -1.03 13.44
C PRO A 17 8.64 -2.53 13.72
N LEU A 18 7.89 -2.93 14.74
CA LEU A 18 7.63 -4.33 15.08
C LEU A 18 6.30 -4.81 14.56
N ASN A 19 5.29 -3.96 14.66
CA ASN A 19 3.94 -4.29 14.24
C ASN A 19 3.14 -3.01 14.02
N ILE A 20 2.12 -3.11 13.19
CA ILE A 20 1.23 -1.99 12.87
C ILE A 20 -0.20 -2.47 13.07
N VAL A 21 -1.01 -1.66 13.76
CA VAL A 21 -2.42 -1.94 13.99
C VAL A 21 -3.25 -0.88 13.30
N MET A 22 -4.26 -1.31 12.55
CA MET A 22 -5.22 -0.42 11.90
C MET A 22 -6.57 -0.54 12.56
N GLU A 23 -7.19 0.60 12.88
CA GLU A 23 -8.54 0.67 13.39
C GLU A 23 -9.33 1.75 12.65
N ALA A 24 -10.58 1.46 12.34
CA ALA A 24 -11.48 2.43 11.78
C ALA A 24 -12.70 2.58 12.68
N ASN A 25 -13.33 3.77 12.66
CA ASN A 25 -14.49 4.03 13.50
C ASN A 25 -15.80 3.46 12.94
N ASP A 26 -15.73 2.61 11.94
CA ASP A 26 -16.89 1.89 11.38
C ASP A 26 -17.33 0.72 12.24
N GLY A 27 -16.54 0.33 13.25
CA GLY A 27 -16.83 -0.80 14.14
C GLY A 27 -16.49 -2.16 13.53
N PHE A 28 -16.03 -2.20 12.29
CA PHE A 28 -15.78 -3.46 11.58
C PHE A 28 -14.34 -3.62 11.13
N THR A 29 -13.70 -2.53 10.78
CA THR A 29 -12.34 -2.57 10.22
C THR A 29 -11.32 -2.52 11.35
N ASN A 30 -10.67 -3.65 11.58
CA ASN A 30 -9.68 -3.79 12.63
C ASN A 30 -8.68 -4.86 12.20
N GLU A 31 -7.45 -4.45 11.92
CA GLU A 31 -6.39 -5.37 11.54
C GLU A 31 -5.21 -5.17 12.47
N LYS A 32 -4.82 -6.23 13.19
CA LYS A 32 -3.79 -6.15 14.24
C LYS A 32 -2.42 -6.65 13.82
N ASN A 33 -2.27 -7.11 12.60
CA ASN A 33 -1.02 -7.73 12.16
C ASN A 33 -0.59 -7.21 10.81
N ILE A 34 -0.44 -5.90 10.72
CA ILE A 34 0.06 -5.25 9.50
C ILE A 34 1.58 -5.16 9.59
N LYS A 35 2.26 -5.59 8.54
CA LYS A 35 3.72 -5.62 8.48
C LYS A 35 4.30 -4.59 7.53
N ALA A 36 3.48 -3.96 6.71
CA ALA A 36 3.91 -2.88 5.83
C ALA A 36 2.76 -1.92 5.60
N LEU A 37 3.07 -0.65 5.40
CA LEU A 37 2.07 0.41 5.23
C LEU A 37 2.62 1.44 4.25
N MET A 38 1.81 1.78 3.26
CA MET A 38 2.14 2.82 2.29
C MET A 38 0.97 3.78 2.19
N ILE A 39 1.23 5.06 2.45
CA ILE A 39 0.21 6.10 2.39
C ILE A 39 0.68 7.18 1.42
N SER A 40 -0.23 7.62 0.56
CA SER A 40 -0.03 8.76 -0.32
C SER A 40 -1.20 9.71 -0.13
N ALA A 41 -0.92 10.98 0.15
CA ALA A 41 -1.94 11.99 0.32
C ALA A 41 -1.57 13.24 -0.47
N TRP A 42 -2.51 13.74 -1.28
CA TRP A 42 -2.26 14.92 -2.10
C TRP A 42 -2.54 16.19 -1.29
N ALA A 43 -1.52 17.01 -1.11
CA ALA A 43 -1.64 18.30 -0.44
C ALA A 43 -1.89 19.37 -1.51
N ALA A 44 -3.14 19.83 -1.59
CA ALA A 44 -3.59 20.71 -2.69
C ALA A 44 -2.89 22.06 -2.70
N GLN A 45 -2.58 22.61 -1.54
CA GLN A 45 -1.98 23.93 -1.43
C GLN A 45 -0.52 23.96 -1.91
N THR A 46 0.26 23.00 -1.48
CA THR A 46 1.68 22.91 -1.87
C THR A 46 1.87 22.17 -3.19
N ARG A 47 0.85 21.44 -3.65
CA ARG A 47 0.88 20.57 -4.82
C ARG A 47 1.98 19.51 -4.70
N GLU A 48 2.03 18.90 -3.53
CA GLU A 48 2.96 17.83 -3.22
C GLU A 48 2.23 16.59 -2.73
N THR A 49 2.78 15.43 -3.02
CA THR A 49 2.29 14.18 -2.46
C THR A 49 3.05 13.87 -1.18
N LEU A 50 2.31 13.78 -0.08
CA LEU A 50 2.87 13.36 1.19
C LEU A 50 2.86 11.83 1.22
N ARG A 51 4.00 11.24 1.58
CA ARG A 51 4.17 9.81 1.59
C ARG A 51 4.64 9.31 2.95
N ILE A 52 4.07 8.19 3.37
CA ILE A 52 4.58 7.44 4.52
C ILE A 52 4.74 6.00 4.07
N ASP A 53 5.95 5.48 4.14
CA ASP A 53 6.25 4.10 3.81
C ASP A 53 6.96 3.47 5.00
N LEU A 54 6.35 2.46 5.61
CA LEU A 54 6.87 1.76 6.78
C LEU A 54 6.77 0.27 6.56
N TRP A 55 7.74 -0.48 7.07
CA TRP A 55 7.64 -1.94 7.11
C TRP A 55 8.40 -2.47 8.31
N THR A 56 7.99 -3.63 8.79
CA THR A 56 8.66 -4.29 9.92
C THR A 56 9.90 -5.02 9.42
N LYS A 57 10.88 -5.19 10.32
CA LYS A 57 12.14 -5.85 9.95
C LYS A 57 11.98 -7.34 9.67
N ASP A 58 10.87 -7.94 10.12
CA ASP A 58 10.58 -9.36 9.86
C ASP A 58 9.78 -9.62 8.59
N LEU A 59 9.45 -8.56 7.83
CA LEU A 59 8.73 -8.73 6.57
C LEU A 59 9.62 -9.37 5.51
N PRO A 60 9.25 -10.55 4.99
CA PRO A 60 10.05 -11.17 3.94
C PRO A 60 10.04 -10.34 2.66
N VAL A 61 11.16 -10.33 1.94
CA VAL A 61 11.26 -9.58 0.68
C VAL A 61 10.20 -10.03 -0.32
N ASN A 62 9.92 -11.32 -0.38
CA ASN A 62 8.89 -11.83 -1.28
C ASN A 62 7.51 -11.25 -0.97
N ASP A 63 7.18 -11.08 0.31
CA ASP A 63 5.90 -10.47 0.71
C ASP A 63 5.84 -9.01 0.30
N MET A 64 6.95 -8.29 0.38
CA MET A 64 7.02 -6.90 -0.08
C MET A 64 6.77 -6.82 -1.59
N PHE A 65 7.34 -7.75 -2.38
CA PHE A 65 7.05 -7.81 -3.81
C PHE A 65 5.57 -8.06 -4.08
N ILE A 66 4.95 -8.96 -3.32
CA ILE A 66 3.52 -9.24 -3.47
C ILE A 66 2.69 -7.99 -3.15
N MET A 67 3.03 -7.30 -2.08
CA MET A 67 2.35 -6.05 -1.72
C MET A 67 2.48 -4.99 -2.81
N PHE A 68 3.68 -4.80 -3.35
CA PHE A 68 3.90 -3.86 -4.45
C PHE A 68 3.05 -4.21 -5.67
N HIS A 69 3.02 -5.49 -6.03
CA HIS A 69 2.22 -5.93 -7.16
C HIS A 69 0.74 -5.63 -6.97
N GLN A 70 0.18 -6.02 -5.83
CA GLN A 70 -1.23 -5.77 -5.51
C GLN A 70 -1.54 -4.28 -5.47
N THR A 71 -0.63 -3.48 -4.92
CA THR A 71 -0.79 -2.03 -4.83
C THR A 71 -0.82 -1.41 -6.23
N MET A 72 0.12 -1.78 -7.10
CA MET A 72 0.17 -1.24 -8.45
C MET A 72 -1.05 -1.66 -9.28
N MET A 73 -1.54 -2.88 -9.12
CA MET A 73 -2.76 -3.33 -9.78
C MET A 73 -3.95 -2.48 -9.34
N SER A 74 -4.08 -2.23 -8.06
CA SER A 74 -5.12 -1.36 -7.52
C SER A 74 -4.98 0.07 -8.02
N MET A 75 -3.75 0.58 -8.08
CA MET A 75 -3.46 1.92 -8.60
C MET A 75 -3.86 2.06 -10.07
N SER A 76 -3.68 1.01 -10.87
CA SER A 76 -4.08 1.06 -12.27
C SER A 76 -5.58 1.26 -12.41
N SER A 77 -6.36 0.59 -11.57
CA SER A 77 -7.81 0.75 -11.55
C SER A 77 -8.23 2.14 -11.07
N SER A 78 -7.56 2.65 -10.03
CA SER A 78 -7.82 3.99 -9.51
C SER A 78 -7.48 5.06 -10.55
N LEU A 79 -6.36 4.90 -11.25
CA LEU A 79 -5.94 5.82 -12.30
C LEU A 79 -6.97 5.89 -13.41
N GLU A 80 -7.47 4.75 -13.85
CA GLU A 80 -8.48 4.67 -14.88
C GLU A 80 -9.79 5.34 -14.45
N LYS A 81 -10.24 5.07 -13.23
CA LYS A 81 -11.47 5.67 -12.69
C LYS A 81 -11.34 7.19 -12.53
N ALA A 82 -10.19 7.65 -12.04
CA ALA A 82 -9.99 9.06 -11.73
C ALA A 82 -9.79 9.91 -12.97
N THR A 83 -9.15 9.36 -14.01
CA THR A 83 -8.73 10.15 -15.17
C THR A 83 -9.40 9.75 -16.47
N GLY A 84 -9.98 8.56 -16.54
CA GLY A 84 -10.52 8.01 -17.79
C GLY A 84 -9.45 7.56 -18.78
N ASN A 85 -8.18 7.63 -18.40
CA ASN A 85 -7.07 7.31 -19.31
C ASN A 85 -6.77 5.81 -19.30
N THR A 86 -7.41 5.10 -20.23
CA THR A 86 -7.27 3.64 -20.32
C THR A 86 -5.87 3.23 -20.78
N GLN A 87 -5.22 4.08 -21.58
CA GLN A 87 -3.90 3.78 -22.10
C GLN A 87 -2.84 3.78 -21.00
N LEU A 88 -2.85 4.78 -20.13
CA LEU A 88 -1.93 4.82 -18.99
C LEU A 88 -2.20 3.67 -18.02
N ALA A 89 -3.46 3.40 -17.73
CA ALA A 89 -3.82 2.30 -16.85
C ALA A 89 -3.38 0.95 -17.42
N GLY A 90 -3.56 0.76 -18.74
CA GLY A 90 -3.11 -0.45 -19.42
C GLY A 90 -1.60 -0.63 -19.38
N ALA A 91 -0.85 0.47 -19.57
CA ALA A 91 0.60 0.42 -19.49
C ALA A 91 1.09 0.03 -18.09
N LEU A 92 0.40 0.54 -17.05
CA LEU A 92 0.75 0.15 -15.68
C LEU A 92 0.45 -1.33 -15.43
N ARG A 93 -0.65 -1.84 -15.96
CA ARG A 93 -0.96 -3.27 -15.86
C ARG A 93 0.09 -4.12 -16.57
N ASP A 94 0.57 -3.67 -17.72
CA ASP A 94 1.65 -4.35 -18.44
C ASP A 94 2.92 -4.39 -17.60
N TYR A 95 3.24 -3.30 -16.92
CA TYR A 95 4.37 -3.29 -15.99
C TYR A 95 4.17 -4.29 -14.87
N CYS A 96 2.94 -4.43 -14.36
CA CYS A 96 2.65 -5.41 -13.31
C CYS A 96 2.91 -6.84 -13.77
N GLU A 97 2.61 -7.16 -15.04
CA GLU A 97 2.93 -8.47 -15.60
C GLU A 97 4.45 -8.70 -15.66
N PHE A 98 5.18 -7.70 -16.11
CA PHE A 98 6.65 -7.73 -16.10
C PHE A 98 7.17 -7.93 -14.68
N PHE A 99 6.60 -7.22 -13.71
CA PHE A 99 6.99 -7.29 -12.31
C PHE A 99 6.85 -8.72 -11.75
N VAL A 100 5.75 -9.40 -12.07
CA VAL A 100 5.52 -10.78 -11.62
C VAL A 100 6.57 -11.71 -12.22
N LYS A 101 6.86 -11.56 -13.50
CA LYS A 101 7.86 -12.41 -14.18
C LYS A 101 9.25 -12.19 -13.60
N GLU A 102 9.62 -10.93 -13.36
CA GLU A 102 10.95 -10.57 -12.86
C GLU A 102 11.15 -11.02 -11.41
N THR A 103 10.14 -10.86 -10.58
CA THR A 103 10.23 -11.19 -9.16
C THR A 103 9.93 -12.65 -8.86
N LYS A 104 9.33 -13.36 -9.82
CA LYS A 104 8.91 -14.76 -9.68
C LYS A 104 8.01 -14.99 -8.47
N ILE A 105 7.24 -13.97 -8.09
CA ILE A 105 6.28 -14.12 -7.02
C ILE A 105 5.14 -15.00 -7.47
N LYS A 106 4.59 -15.78 -6.54
CA LYS A 106 3.40 -16.57 -6.82
C LYS A 106 2.18 -15.74 -6.55
N ALA A 107 1.21 -15.80 -7.44
CA ALA A 107 -0.07 -15.18 -7.20
C ALA A 107 -0.65 -15.72 -5.90
N LYS A 108 -1.42 -14.86 -5.24
CA LYS A 108 -2.10 -15.20 -4.01
C LYS A 108 -3.04 -16.38 -4.26
N GLY A 109 -2.84 -17.46 -3.58
CA GLY A 109 -3.70 -18.62 -3.74
C GLY A 109 -3.00 -19.81 -3.25
#